data_3843774069e356f00b9f43f6930c32ce
#
_entry.id   3843774069e356f00b9f43f6930c32ce
#
_cell.length_a   1.000
_cell.length_b   1.000
_cell.length_c   1.000
_cell.angle_alpha   90.00
_cell.angle_beta   90.00
_cell.angle_gamma   90.00
#
_symmetry.space_group_name_H-M   'P 1'
#
loop_
_entity.id
_entity.type
_entity.pdbx_description
1 polymer ?
#
loop_
_entity_poly.entity_id
_entity_poly.type
_entity_poly.pdbx_seq_one_letter_code
_entity_poly.pdbx_strand_id
1 'polypeptide(L)'
;MKSWALILGTSSGIGAACAKKLAESGMNIYGIYLRKPQSVIDELENYIKSQNVEVVFHKMNAMNDEKRLEVVNNLAKLGYVKTFIHSIAFGTLKPMLSKDDHSTLNQKNIEMTINVMGSSLVYWTQDLYKANLLKQGTQIFSMTSSGGRRQWPSYGAVSMAKATLESASRQLAIELAGEGIAVNTIQAGVTDTPALRKIPGNEKMIEFANKQNPSGRLTLPEDI
;
A
#
# COMPACT_ATOMS: atom_id res chain seq x y z
N MET A 1 19.70 11.34 13.54
CA MET A 1 19.02 10.04 13.31
C MET A 1 18.77 9.86 11.82
N LYS A 2 18.97 8.65 11.30
CA LYS A 2 18.68 8.34 9.89
C LYS A 2 17.17 8.36 9.64
N SER A 3 16.77 8.83 8.46
CA SER A 3 15.37 8.80 8.00
C SER A 3 15.10 7.59 7.12
N TRP A 4 13.93 6.99 7.31
CA TRP A 4 13.51 5.79 6.59
C TRP A 4 12.17 5.99 5.91
N ALA A 5 12.00 5.40 4.74
CA ALA A 5 10.69 5.15 4.15
C ALA A 5 10.26 3.74 4.50
N LEU A 6 9.16 3.61 5.26
CA LEU A 6 8.49 2.33 5.48
C LEU A 6 7.44 2.13 4.40
N ILE A 7 7.52 1.03 3.65
CA ILE A 7 6.61 0.75 2.54
C ILE A 7 5.98 -0.63 2.70
N LEU A 8 4.66 -0.69 2.86
CA LEU A 8 3.90 -1.93 2.85
C LEU A 8 3.49 -2.26 1.41
N GLY A 9 3.85 -3.45 0.94
CA GLY A 9 3.60 -3.87 -0.44
C GLY A 9 4.72 -3.46 -1.41
N THR A 10 5.96 -3.46 -0.95
CA THR A 10 7.14 -2.96 -1.67
C THR A 10 7.53 -3.77 -2.90
N SER A 11 7.14 -5.02 -3.01
CA SER A 11 7.73 -5.97 -3.95
C SER A 11 7.24 -5.89 -5.39
N SER A 12 6.31 -4.99 -5.73
CA SER A 12 5.81 -4.83 -7.11
C SER A 12 4.95 -3.57 -7.27
N GLY A 13 4.69 -3.19 -8.53
CA GLY A 13 3.80 -2.09 -8.88
C GLY A 13 4.19 -0.77 -8.20
N ILE A 14 3.21 -0.04 -7.72
CA ILE A 14 3.40 1.29 -7.12
C ILE A 14 4.39 1.25 -5.94
N GLY A 15 4.28 0.24 -5.06
CA GLY A 15 5.18 0.15 -3.90
C GLY A 15 6.65 -0.02 -4.28
N ALA A 16 6.95 -0.78 -5.34
CA ALA A 16 8.32 -0.95 -5.84
C ALA A 16 8.83 0.33 -6.53
N ALA A 17 7.99 1.00 -7.32
CA ALA A 17 8.34 2.26 -7.96
C ALA A 17 8.63 3.36 -6.92
N CYS A 18 7.76 3.49 -5.90
CA CYS A 18 8.00 4.42 -4.78
C CYS A 18 9.30 4.12 -4.04
N ALA A 19 9.63 2.82 -3.81
CA ALA A 19 10.87 2.44 -3.15
C ALA A 19 12.10 2.88 -3.95
N LYS A 20 12.09 2.67 -5.27
CA LYS A 20 13.16 3.12 -6.17
C LYS A 20 13.30 4.64 -6.14
N LYS A 21 12.20 5.36 -6.31
CA LYS A 21 12.21 6.82 -6.39
C LYS A 21 12.65 7.49 -5.09
N LEU A 22 12.22 6.97 -3.96
CA LEU A 22 12.66 7.46 -2.65
C LEU A 22 14.14 7.15 -2.40
N ALA A 23 14.64 5.99 -2.85
CA ALA A 23 16.06 5.66 -2.79
C ALA A 23 16.92 6.61 -3.65
N GLU A 24 16.49 6.91 -4.88
CA GLU A 24 17.12 7.94 -5.74
C GLU A 24 17.17 9.32 -5.08
N SER A 25 16.23 9.61 -4.19
CA SER A 25 16.20 10.86 -3.41
C SER A 25 17.02 10.80 -2.12
N GLY A 26 17.81 9.73 -1.92
CA GLY A 26 18.69 9.56 -0.77
C GLY A 26 18.01 9.03 0.50
N MET A 27 16.79 8.46 0.39
CA MET A 27 16.06 7.93 1.54
C MET A 27 16.31 6.43 1.73
N ASN A 28 16.60 6.02 2.96
CA ASN A 28 16.72 4.60 3.30
C ASN A 28 15.36 3.91 3.22
N ILE A 29 15.32 2.66 2.78
CA ILE A 29 14.09 1.92 2.49
C ILE A 29 13.91 0.75 3.45
N TYR A 30 12.77 0.71 4.14
CA TYR A 30 12.30 -0.46 4.88
C TYR A 30 11.05 -1.01 4.20
N GLY A 31 11.18 -2.13 3.50
CA GLY A 31 10.16 -2.71 2.65
C GLY A 31 9.51 -3.95 3.24
N ILE A 32 8.19 -3.95 3.34
CA ILE A 32 7.40 -5.13 3.74
C ILE A 32 6.79 -5.79 2.51
N TYR A 33 7.00 -7.11 2.37
CA TYR A 33 6.44 -7.92 1.29
C TYR A 33 6.01 -9.31 1.76
N LEU A 34 5.23 -10.04 0.95
CA LEU A 34 4.74 -11.36 1.34
C LEU A 34 5.01 -12.47 0.31
N ARG A 35 4.70 -12.25 -0.97
CA ARG A 35 4.50 -13.37 -1.93
C ARG A 35 5.43 -13.38 -3.13
N LYS A 36 6.38 -12.46 -3.22
CA LYS A 36 7.30 -12.44 -4.36
C LYS A 36 8.47 -13.42 -4.16
N PRO A 37 8.97 -14.03 -5.26
CA PRO A 37 10.21 -14.81 -5.22
C PRO A 37 11.37 -13.97 -4.72
N GLN A 38 12.35 -14.62 -4.10
CA GLN A 38 13.53 -13.94 -3.56
C GLN A 38 14.31 -13.21 -4.65
N SER A 39 14.44 -13.77 -5.84
CA SER A 39 15.13 -13.13 -6.97
C SER A 39 14.61 -11.74 -7.31
N VAL A 40 13.28 -11.54 -7.26
CA VAL A 40 12.67 -10.23 -7.51
C VAL A 40 13.01 -9.22 -6.42
N ILE A 41 13.13 -9.71 -5.18
CA ILE A 41 13.52 -8.88 -4.04
C ILE A 41 15.00 -8.52 -4.14
N ASP A 42 15.86 -9.49 -4.49
CA ASP A 42 17.30 -9.28 -4.66
C ASP A 42 17.60 -8.24 -5.76
N GLU A 43 16.87 -8.29 -6.87
CA GLU A 43 16.97 -7.28 -7.94
C GLU A 43 16.61 -5.87 -7.43
N LEU A 44 15.50 -5.76 -6.70
CA LEU A 44 15.06 -4.48 -6.13
C LEU A 44 16.05 -3.99 -5.06
N GLU A 45 16.54 -4.88 -4.22
CA GLU A 45 17.53 -4.59 -3.18
C GLU A 45 18.84 -4.07 -3.79
N ASN A 46 19.34 -4.75 -4.83
CA ASN A 46 20.56 -4.34 -5.53
C ASN A 46 20.39 -2.96 -6.19
N TYR A 47 19.23 -2.70 -6.81
CA TYR A 47 18.93 -1.38 -7.35
C TYR A 47 18.95 -0.30 -6.27
N ILE A 48 18.28 -0.53 -5.12
CA ILE A 48 18.22 0.44 -4.03
C ILE A 48 19.63 0.68 -3.45
N LYS A 49 20.40 -0.38 -3.23
CA LYS A 49 21.80 -0.26 -2.74
C LYS A 49 22.70 0.53 -3.70
N SER A 50 22.48 0.44 -5.01
CA SER A 50 23.23 1.23 -5.99
C SER A 50 22.99 2.75 -5.88
N GLN A 51 21.95 3.17 -5.15
CA GLN A 51 21.66 4.58 -4.85
C GLN A 51 22.39 5.09 -3.59
N ASN A 52 23.31 4.30 -3.02
CA ASN A 52 24.06 4.63 -1.80
C ASN A 52 23.17 4.87 -0.55
N VAL A 53 22.06 4.17 -0.45
CA VAL A 53 21.15 4.18 0.71
C VAL A 53 21.06 2.79 1.34
N GLU A 54 20.62 2.75 2.59
CA GLU A 54 20.39 1.49 3.28
C GLU A 54 19.01 0.91 2.89
N VAL A 55 18.94 -0.41 2.83
CA VAL A 55 17.70 -1.12 2.55
C VAL A 55 17.55 -2.33 3.45
N VAL A 56 16.32 -2.53 3.95
CA VAL A 56 15.90 -3.71 4.69
C VAL A 56 14.61 -4.21 4.09
N PHE A 57 14.58 -5.47 3.66
CA PHE A 57 13.34 -6.13 3.25
C PHE A 57 12.92 -7.18 4.27
N HIS A 58 11.66 -7.12 4.69
CA HIS A 58 11.09 -8.06 5.65
C HIS A 58 9.91 -8.81 5.03
N LYS A 59 10.04 -10.15 4.92
CA LYS A 59 8.99 -11.01 4.40
C LYS A 59 8.01 -11.37 5.49
N MET A 60 6.81 -10.78 5.46
CA MET A 60 5.79 -11.03 6.46
C MET A 60 4.37 -10.73 5.96
N ASN A 61 3.39 -11.31 6.64
CA ASN A 61 2.02 -10.81 6.54
C ASN A 61 1.90 -9.51 7.34
N ALA A 62 1.54 -8.41 6.69
CA ALA A 62 1.40 -7.09 7.31
C ALA A 62 0.32 -7.03 8.43
N MET A 63 -0.53 -8.06 8.52
CA MET A 63 -1.55 -8.22 9.57
C MET A 63 -1.07 -8.99 10.80
N ASN A 64 0.14 -9.53 10.78
CA ASN A 64 0.67 -10.26 11.94
C ASN A 64 1.20 -9.26 12.97
N ASP A 65 0.55 -9.20 14.13
CA ASP A 65 0.81 -8.22 15.18
C ASP A 65 2.21 -8.36 15.78
N GLU A 66 2.64 -9.59 16.05
CA GLU A 66 3.97 -9.85 16.63
C GLU A 66 5.08 -9.40 15.66
N LYS A 67 4.96 -9.76 14.39
CA LYS A 67 5.93 -9.35 13.36
C LYS A 67 5.90 -7.85 13.08
N ARG A 68 4.73 -7.21 13.20
CA ARG A 68 4.62 -5.75 13.08
C ARG A 68 5.38 -5.06 14.20
N LEU A 69 5.23 -5.52 15.45
CA LEU A 69 5.99 -5.00 16.58
C LEU A 69 7.49 -5.27 16.45
N GLU A 70 7.89 -6.42 15.92
CA GLU A 70 9.28 -6.73 15.60
C GLU A 70 9.88 -5.71 14.61
N VAL A 71 9.15 -5.40 13.52
CA VAL A 71 9.55 -4.38 12.55
C VAL A 71 9.67 -3.00 13.18
N VAL A 72 8.69 -2.60 14.00
CA VAL A 72 8.70 -1.30 14.70
C VAL A 72 9.91 -1.21 15.63
N ASN A 73 10.21 -2.26 16.39
CA ASN A 73 11.38 -2.31 17.26
C ASN A 73 12.72 -2.27 16.48
N ASN A 74 12.75 -2.87 15.30
CA ASN A 74 13.94 -2.79 14.43
C ASN A 74 14.12 -1.38 13.87
N LEU A 75 13.06 -0.74 13.39
CA LEU A 75 13.10 0.65 12.93
C LEU A 75 13.54 1.61 14.03
N ALA A 76 13.12 1.40 15.28
CA ALA A 76 13.55 2.22 16.41
C ALA A 76 15.07 2.20 16.65
N LYS A 77 15.74 1.11 16.30
CA LYS A 77 17.21 1.01 16.37
C LYS A 77 17.93 1.67 15.19
N LEU A 78 17.23 1.77 14.05
CA LEU A 78 17.77 2.30 12.80
C LEU A 78 17.60 3.82 12.66
N GLY A 79 16.49 4.37 13.17
CA GLY A 79 16.20 5.79 13.06
C GLY A 79 14.73 6.12 13.27
N TYR A 80 14.15 6.93 12.37
CA TYR A 80 12.74 7.31 12.40
C TYR A 80 12.10 7.17 11.01
N VAL A 81 10.77 7.11 10.97
CA VAL A 81 10.02 7.01 9.72
C VAL A 81 9.69 8.41 9.22
N LYS A 82 10.34 8.82 8.14
CA LYS A 82 10.08 10.10 7.46
C LYS A 82 8.90 9.97 6.49
N THR A 83 8.76 8.80 5.85
CA THR A 83 7.68 8.51 4.91
C THR A 83 7.13 7.11 5.19
N PHE A 84 5.81 7.02 5.37
CA PHE A 84 5.12 5.75 5.48
C PHE A 84 4.16 5.59 4.29
N ILE A 85 4.33 4.53 3.50
CA ILE A 85 3.49 4.24 2.33
C ILE A 85 2.73 2.93 2.54
N HIS A 86 1.41 3.02 2.58
CA HIS A 86 0.52 1.88 2.58
C HIS A 86 0.07 1.56 1.15
N SER A 87 0.75 0.60 0.49
CA SER A 87 0.53 0.19 -0.91
C SER A 87 0.14 -1.28 -1.03
N ILE A 88 -0.70 -1.78 -0.11
CA ILE A 88 -1.16 -3.16 -0.16
C ILE A 88 -2.36 -3.28 -1.09
N ALA A 89 -2.26 -4.22 -2.04
CA ALA A 89 -3.33 -4.62 -2.93
C ALA A 89 -3.53 -6.14 -2.84
N PHE A 90 -4.33 -6.57 -1.88
CA PHE A 90 -4.63 -7.98 -1.62
C PHE A 90 -6.05 -8.13 -1.05
N GLY A 91 -6.99 -8.50 -1.90
CA GLY A 91 -8.38 -8.71 -1.51
C GLY A 91 -9.05 -9.80 -2.35
N THR A 92 -10.22 -10.24 -1.91
CA THR A 92 -11.02 -11.24 -2.60
C THR A 92 -11.87 -10.56 -3.67
N LEU A 93 -11.81 -11.09 -4.89
CA LEU A 93 -12.53 -10.61 -6.07
C LEU A 93 -13.62 -11.62 -6.45
N LYS A 94 -14.76 -11.50 -5.81
CA LYS A 94 -15.97 -12.32 -6.02
C LYS A 94 -17.21 -11.43 -5.97
N PRO A 95 -18.34 -11.83 -6.60
CA PRO A 95 -19.60 -11.12 -6.45
C PRO A 95 -20.09 -11.14 -4.99
N MET A 96 -20.74 -10.07 -4.55
CA MET A 96 -21.38 -10.02 -3.22
C MET A 96 -22.59 -10.95 -3.13
N LEU A 97 -23.31 -11.11 -4.23
CA LEU A 97 -24.51 -11.93 -4.32
C LEU A 97 -24.38 -12.90 -5.48
N SER A 98 -24.62 -14.17 -5.22
CA SER A 98 -24.72 -15.25 -6.20
C SER A 98 -25.66 -16.32 -5.65
N LYS A 99 -26.27 -17.11 -6.53
CA LYS A 99 -27.03 -18.33 -6.12
C LYS A 99 -26.07 -19.48 -5.77
N ASP A 100 -24.81 -19.40 -6.16
CA ASP A 100 -23.77 -20.37 -5.83
C ASP A 100 -22.91 -19.82 -4.68
N ASP A 101 -22.98 -20.45 -3.52
CA ASP A 101 -22.24 -20.07 -2.32
C ASP A 101 -20.72 -20.09 -2.50
N HIS A 102 -20.19 -20.98 -3.34
CA HIS A 102 -18.75 -21.07 -3.61
C HIS A 102 -18.22 -19.87 -4.41
N SER A 103 -19.08 -19.26 -5.23
CA SER A 103 -18.74 -18.07 -6.01
C SER A 103 -18.98 -16.76 -5.28
N THR A 104 -19.67 -16.77 -4.15
CA THR A 104 -20.05 -15.58 -3.38
C THR A 104 -18.97 -15.17 -2.37
N LEU A 105 -18.89 -13.87 -2.08
CA LEU A 105 -18.11 -13.36 -0.93
C LEU A 105 -18.73 -13.87 0.37
N ASN A 106 -17.92 -14.48 1.22
CA ASN A 106 -18.31 -14.80 2.59
C ASN A 106 -17.75 -13.77 3.59
N GLN A 107 -18.19 -13.85 4.83
CA GLN A 107 -17.75 -12.95 5.91
C GLN A 107 -16.23 -12.87 6.02
N LYS A 108 -15.52 -14.01 6.04
CA LYS A 108 -14.04 -14.06 6.14
C LYS A 108 -13.37 -13.33 4.99
N ASN A 109 -13.91 -13.43 3.77
CA ASN A 109 -13.36 -12.72 2.61
C ASN A 109 -13.47 -11.20 2.78
N ILE A 110 -14.61 -10.73 3.26
CA ILE A 110 -14.88 -9.30 3.48
C ILE A 110 -13.98 -8.77 4.60
N GLU A 111 -14.02 -9.41 5.76
CA GLU A 111 -13.21 -9.01 6.93
C GLU A 111 -11.71 -8.99 6.61
N MET A 112 -11.19 -10.06 6.00
CA MET A 112 -9.79 -10.14 5.60
C MET A 112 -9.42 -9.02 4.63
N THR A 113 -10.25 -8.74 3.62
CA THR A 113 -9.98 -7.71 2.63
C THR A 113 -9.96 -6.32 3.25
N ILE A 114 -10.96 -5.99 4.08
CA ILE A 114 -11.05 -4.71 4.78
C ILE A 114 -9.87 -4.55 5.74
N ASN A 115 -9.55 -5.58 6.52
CA ASN A 115 -8.45 -5.52 7.46
C ASN A 115 -7.11 -5.30 6.77
N VAL A 116 -6.81 -6.07 5.72
CA VAL A 116 -5.51 -6.01 5.02
C VAL A 116 -5.34 -4.72 4.23
N MET A 117 -6.38 -4.27 3.52
CA MET A 117 -6.26 -3.13 2.59
C MET A 117 -6.76 -1.79 3.17
N GLY A 118 -7.50 -1.84 4.26
CA GLY A 118 -8.08 -0.65 4.92
C GLY A 118 -7.51 -0.44 6.32
N SER A 119 -7.96 -1.25 7.27
CA SER A 119 -7.68 -1.05 8.71
C SER A 119 -6.19 -1.17 9.07
N SER A 120 -5.41 -1.93 8.32
CA SER A 120 -3.98 -2.10 8.62
C SER A 120 -3.19 -0.79 8.57
N LEU A 121 -3.63 0.23 7.81
CA LEU A 121 -3.06 1.57 7.89
C LEU A 121 -3.08 2.11 9.32
N VAL A 122 -4.22 1.97 10.00
CA VAL A 122 -4.39 2.44 11.38
C VAL A 122 -3.47 1.67 12.32
N TYR A 123 -3.45 0.34 12.23
CA TYR A 123 -2.64 -0.51 13.12
C TYR A 123 -1.14 -0.18 13.04
N TRP A 124 -0.61 -0.05 11.83
CA TRP A 124 0.78 0.34 11.61
C TRP A 124 1.06 1.76 12.10
N THR A 125 0.17 2.70 11.83
CA THR A 125 0.33 4.09 12.28
C THR A 125 0.34 4.17 13.81
N GLN A 126 -0.56 3.45 14.50
CA GLN A 126 -0.63 3.39 15.95
C GLN A 126 0.67 2.85 16.58
N ASP A 127 1.21 1.76 16.02
CA ASP A 127 2.42 1.15 16.57
C ASP A 127 3.65 2.03 16.32
N LEU A 128 3.76 2.65 15.14
CA LEU A 128 4.81 3.62 14.83
C LEU A 128 4.72 4.87 15.73
N TYR A 129 3.51 5.35 15.98
CA TYR A 129 3.25 6.49 16.84
C TYR A 129 3.63 6.21 18.30
N LYS A 130 3.16 5.09 18.86
CA LYS A 130 3.49 4.65 20.22
C LYS A 130 4.99 4.46 20.43
N ALA A 131 5.70 4.00 19.41
CA ALA A 131 7.15 3.85 19.42
C ALA A 131 7.91 5.18 19.18
N ASN A 132 7.19 6.30 19.07
CA ASN A 132 7.77 7.61 18.79
C ASN A 132 8.66 7.66 17.53
N LEU A 133 8.26 6.90 16.49
CA LEU A 133 8.96 6.83 15.21
C LEU A 133 8.44 7.83 14.17
N LEU A 134 7.25 8.39 14.38
CA LEU A 134 6.70 9.47 13.57
C LEU A 134 7.13 10.81 14.19
N LYS A 135 7.69 11.68 13.39
CA LYS A 135 8.23 12.97 13.83
C LYS A 135 7.57 14.11 13.05
N GLN A 136 7.72 15.33 13.51
CA GLN A 136 7.31 16.50 12.75
C GLN A 136 7.86 16.44 11.31
N GLY A 137 6.97 16.66 10.34
CA GLY A 137 7.27 16.55 8.91
C GLY A 137 7.26 15.12 8.37
N THR A 138 6.86 14.10 9.15
CA THR A 138 6.53 12.77 8.61
C THR A 138 5.35 12.86 7.65
N GLN A 139 5.44 12.10 6.54
CA GLN A 139 4.40 11.99 5.52
C GLN A 139 3.86 10.55 5.50
N ILE A 140 2.56 10.39 5.65
CA ILE A 140 1.88 9.09 5.53
C ILE A 140 1.03 9.11 4.27
N PHE A 141 1.25 8.13 3.38
CA PHE A 141 0.49 7.97 2.14
C PHE A 141 -0.23 6.64 2.10
N SER A 142 -1.49 6.66 1.68
CA SER A 142 -2.27 5.46 1.40
C SER A 142 -2.69 5.41 -0.06
N MET A 143 -2.63 4.23 -0.69
CA MET A 143 -2.99 4.05 -2.10
C MET A 143 -4.45 3.65 -2.23
N THR A 144 -5.28 4.53 -2.78
CA THR A 144 -6.67 4.24 -3.13
C THR A 144 -6.87 4.14 -4.65
N SER A 145 -8.10 3.99 -5.06
CA SER A 145 -8.52 3.97 -6.46
C SER A 145 -9.94 4.52 -6.60
N SER A 146 -10.35 4.87 -7.81
CA SER A 146 -11.75 5.22 -8.10
C SER A 146 -12.76 4.14 -7.69
N GLY A 147 -12.30 2.88 -7.56
CA GLY A 147 -13.11 1.73 -7.12
C GLY A 147 -13.64 1.81 -5.69
N GLY A 148 -13.18 2.76 -4.88
CA GLY A 148 -13.82 3.11 -3.59
C GLY A 148 -15.16 3.81 -3.74
N ARG A 149 -15.43 4.43 -4.92
CA ARG A 149 -16.63 5.20 -5.22
C ARG A 149 -17.37 4.73 -6.48
N ARG A 150 -16.67 4.08 -7.41
CA ARG A 150 -17.23 3.49 -8.63
C ARG A 150 -17.38 1.99 -8.44
N GLN A 151 -18.48 1.44 -8.93
CA GLN A 151 -18.78 0.02 -8.84
C GLN A 151 -18.18 -0.73 -10.03
N TRP A 152 -17.62 -1.90 -9.73
CA TRP A 152 -17.12 -2.85 -10.72
C TRP A 152 -17.52 -4.28 -10.32
N PRO A 153 -17.92 -5.14 -11.26
CA PRO A 153 -18.26 -6.53 -10.95
C PRO A 153 -17.16 -7.22 -10.14
N SER A 154 -17.54 -7.96 -9.11
CA SER A 154 -16.65 -8.71 -8.22
C SER A 154 -15.67 -7.87 -7.40
N TYR A 155 -15.81 -6.55 -7.37
CA TYR A 155 -14.87 -5.63 -6.70
C TYR A 155 -15.38 -5.18 -5.31
N GLY A 156 -16.52 -5.66 -4.86
CA GLY A 156 -17.22 -5.14 -3.68
C GLY A 156 -16.38 -5.11 -2.40
N ALA A 157 -15.71 -6.22 -2.04
CA ALA A 157 -14.89 -6.26 -0.84
C ALA A 157 -13.70 -5.28 -0.92
N VAL A 158 -13.08 -5.15 -2.09
CA VAL A 158 -11.99 -4.19 -2.31
C VAL A 158 -12.50 -2.76 -2.28
N SER A 159 -13.69 -2.47 -2.83
CA SER A 159 -14.35 -1.17 -2.73
C SER A 159 -14.59 -0.75 -1.28
N MET A 160 -15.15 -1.65 -0.46
CA MET A 160 -15.33 -1.43 0.99
C MET A 160 -13.99 -1.15 1.69
N ALA A 161 -12.95 -1.90 1.38
CA ALA A 161 -11.62 -1.70 1.95
C ALA A 161 -11.02 -0.33 1.57
N LYS A 162 -11.22 0.13 0.33
CA LYS A 162 -10.74 1.46 -0.10
C LYS A 162 -11.54 2.60 0.55
N ALA A 163 -12.85 2.44 0.74
CA ALA A 163 -13.66 3.39 1.51
C ALA A 163 -13.20 3.47 2.97
N THR A 164 -12.90 2.32 3.60
CA THR A 164 -12.32 2.23 4.95
C THR A 164 -10.96 2.94 5.01
N LEU A 165 -10.08 2.69 4.05
CA LEU A 165 -8.75 3.32 3.96
C LEU A 165 -8.85 4.85 3.87
N GLU A 166 -9.73 5.36 3.01
CA GLU A 166 -9.96 6.79 2.82
C GLU A 166 -10.51 7.44 4.08
N SER A 167 -11.48 6.79 4.75
CA SER A 167 -12.04 7.27 6.03
C SER A 167 -10.98 7.31 7.12
N ALA A 168 -10.21 6.23 7.27
CA ALA A 168 -9.11 6.15 8.23
C ALA A 168 -8.05 7.23 7.99
N SER A 169 -7.69 7.47 6.72
CA SER A 169 -6.69 8.49 6.36
C SER A 169 -7.16 9.90 6.77
N ARG A 170 -8.44 10.24 6.56
CA ARG A 170 -8.98 11.54 6.99
C ARG A 170 -8.97 11.70 8.50
N GLN A 171 -9.32 10.65 9.24
CA GLN A 171 -9.30 10.67 10.70
C GLN A 171 -7.87 10.82 11.25
N LEU A 172 -6.94 10.02 10.75
CA LEU A 172 -5.52 10.13 11.11
C LEU A 172 -4.93 11.51 10.79
N ALA A 173 -5.36 12.13 9.68
CA ALA A 173 -4.89 13.47 9.31
C ALA A 173 -5.27 14.52 10.36
N ILE A 174 -6.48 14.43 10.91
CA ILE A 174 -6.93 15.34 11.98
C ILE A 174 -6.16 15.08 13.28
N GLU A 175 -6.01 13.81 13.66
CA GLU A 175 -5.39 13.43 14.94
C GLU A 175 -3.88 13.72 14.99
N LEU A 176 -3.20 13.67 13.83
CA LEU A 176 -1.74 13.86 13.74
C LEU A 176 -1.32 15.27 13.30
N ALA A 177 -2.27 16.12 12.89
CA ALA A 177 -1.97 17.47 12.39
C ALA A 177 -1.24 18.34 13.41
N GLY A 178 -1.65 18.26 14.69
CA GLY A 178 -1.03 19.04 15.78
C GLY A 178 0.44 18.71 16.04
N GLU A 179 0.90 17.54 15.59
CA GLU A 179 2.30 17.11 15.67
C GLU A 179 3.09 17.36 14.39
N GLY A 180 2.49 18.03 13.42
CA GLY A 180 3.11 18.34 12.13
C GLY A 180 3.33 17.11 11.25
N ILE A 181 2.50 16.07 11.40
CA ILE A 181 2.48 14.86 10.59
C ILE A 181 1.35 14.94 9.59
N ALA A 182 1.64 14.78 8.30
CA ALA A 182 0.64 14.82 7.24
C ALA A 182 0.21 13.42 6.82
N VAL A 183 -1.10 13.24 6.61
CA VAL A 183 -1.67 12.00 6.09
C VAL A 183 -2.46 12.30 4.83
N ASN A 184 -2.09 11.67 3.73
CA ASN A 184 -2.70 11.86 2.43
C ASN A 184 -3.06 10.54 1.76
N THR A 185 -4.07 10.58 0.91
CA THR A 185 -4.49 9.43 0.09
C THR A 185 -4.24 9.73 -1.37
N ILE A 186 -3.47 8.87 -2.04
CA ILE A 186 -3.19 8.99 -3.47
C ILE A 186 -4.19 8.11 -4.22
N GLN A 187 -5.02 8.73 -5.06
CA GLN A 187 -5.90 8.03 -5.98
C GLN A 187 -5.17 7.83 -7.31
N ALA A 188 -4.52 6.67 -7.45
CA ALA A 188 -3.90 6.29 -8.71
C ALA A 188 -4.95 6.07 -9.81
N GLY A 189 -4.60 6.40 -11.04
CA GLY A 189 -5.34 5.98 -12.22
C GLY A 189 -5.26 4.45 -12.40
N VAL A 190 -5.92 3.94 -13.44
CA VAL A 190 -5.78 2.51 -13.81
C VAL A 190 -4.33 2.28 -14.22
N THR A 191 -3.61 1.55 -13.37
CA THR A 191 -2.17 1.30 -13.48
C THR A 191 -1.93 -0.16 -13.81
N ASP A 192 -1.16 -0.46 -14.84
CA ASP A 192 -0.85 -1.85 -15.20
C ASP A 192 0.07 -2.49 -14.16
N THR A 193 -0.56 -3.21 -13.26
CA THR A 193 0.09 -3.89 -12.13
C THR A 193 -0.37 -5.34 -12.03
N PRO A 194 0.39 -6.21 -11.37
CA PRO A 194 -0.07 -7.57 -11.07
C PRO A 194 -1.42 -7.63 -10.32
N ALA A 195 -1.77 -6.58 -9.59
CA ALA A 195 -3.07 -6.48 -8.91
C ALA A 195 -4.21 -6.20 -9.90
N LEU A 196 -4.03 -5.28 -10.85
CA LEU A 196 -5.01 -4.99 -11.91
C LEU A 196 -5.33 -6.23 -12.72
N ARG A 197 -4.31 -6.99 -13.12
CA ARG A 197 -4.45 -8.19 -13.96
C ARG A 197 -5.28 -9.32 -13.32
N LYS A 198 -5.54 -9.26 -12.01
CA LYS A 198 -6.41 -10.21 -11.29
C LYS A 198 -7.89 -9.80 -11.28
N ILE A 199 -8.21 -8.57 -11.64
CA ILE A 199 -9.60 -8.07 -11.60
C ILE A 199 -10.36 -8.69 -12.78
N PRO A 200 -11.49 -9.38 -12.56
CA PRO A 200 -12.32 -9.88 -13.65
C PRO A 200 -12.77 -8.74 -14.57
N GLY A 201 -12.57 -8.91 -15.89
CA GLY A 201 -12.91 -7.90 -16.89
C GLY A 201 -11.94 -6.71 -16.93
N ASN A 202 -10.71 -6.89 -16.45
CA ASN A 202 -9.69 -5.83 -16.44
C ASN A 202 -9.39 -5.27 -17.85
N GLU A 203 -9.57 -6.04 -18.91
CA GLU A 203 -9.37 -5.59 -20.30
C GLU A 203 -10.29 -4.42 -20.64
N LYS A 204 -11.57 -4.49 -20.23
CA LYS A 204 -12.53 -3.38 -20.43
C LYS A 204 -12.16 -2.18 -19.58
N MET A 205 -11.64 -2.40 -18.39
CA MET A 205 -11.16 -1.33 -17.51
C MET A 205 -9.95 -0.63 -18.13
N ILE A 206 -9.02 -1.38 -18.71
CA ILE A 206 -7.84 -0.88 -19.43
C ILE A 206 -8.27 -0.06 -20.65
N GLU A 207 -9.16 -0.61 -21.49
CA GLU A 207 -9.66 0.08 -22.69
C GLU A 207 -10.34 1.41 -22.31
N PHE A 208 -11.21 1.40 -21.30
CA PHE A 208 -11.88 2.59 -20.84
C PHE A 208 -10.87 3.63 -20.29
N ALA A 209 -9.88 3.18 -19.52
CA ALA A 209 -8.87 4.07 -18.96
C ALA A 209 -7.99 4.71 -20.03
N ASN A 210 -7.59 3.98 -21.05
CA ASN A 210 -6.83 4.53 -22.20
C ASN A 210 -7.60 5.63 -22.93
N LYS A 211 -8.94 5.48 -23.04
CA LYS A 211 -9.79 6.50 -23.69
C LYS A 211 -10.03 7.74 -22.80
N GLN A 212 -10.05 7.55 -21.48
CA GLN A 212 -10.38 8.60 -20.51
C GLN A 212 -9.16 9.35 -20.00
N ASN A 213 -7.97 8.74 -20.02
CA ASN A 213 -6.77 9.38 -19.52
C ASN A 213 -6.31 10.47 -20.52
N PRO A 214 -6.22 11.74 -20.08
CA PRO A 214 -5.77 12.84 -20.96
C PRO A 214 -4.39 12.62 -21.57
N SER A 215 -3.52 11.81 -20.93
CA SER A 215 -2.20 11.44 -21.48
C SER A 215 -2.25 10.34 -22.56
N GLY A 216 -3.43 9.81 -22.90
CA GLY A 216 -3.63 8.79 -23.95
C GLY A 216 -3.03 7.41 -23.63
N ARG A 217 -2.65 7.17 -22.37
CA ARG A 217 -2.08 5.89 -21.91
C ARG A 217 -2.54 5.54 -20.50
N LEU A 218 -2.29 4.31 -20.06
CA LEU A 218 -2.44 3.95 -18.66
C LEU A 218 -1.45 4.72 -17.77
N THR A 219 -1.84 4.90 -16.51
CA THR A 219 -0.92 5.34 -15.47
C THR A 219 0.15 4.26 -15.27
N LEU A 220 1.40 4.67 -15.19
CA LEU A 220 2.52 3.81 -14.83
C LEU A 220 2.80 3.91 -13.32
N PRO A 221 3.37 2.87 -12.68
CA PRO A 221 3.79 2.97 -11.28
C PRO A 221 4.74 4.14 -11.01
N GLU A 222 5.51 4.55 -11.99
CA GLU A 222 6.49 5.64 -11.96
C GLU A 222 5.86 7.04 -12.04
N ASP A 223 4.59 7.12 -12.41
CA ASP A 223 3.83 8.40 -12.43
C ASP A 223 3.36 8.82 -11.02
N ILE A 224 3.46 7.92 -10.04
CA ILE A 224 3.02 8.11 -8.66
C ILE A 224 4.17 8.61 -7.80
#